data_8b0d35114cb9c84e92f2365a51b219c3
#
_entry.id   8b0d35114cb9c84e92f2365a51b219c3
#
_cell.length_a   1.000
_cell.length_b   1.000
_cell.length_c   1.000
_cell.angle_alpha   90.00
_cell.angle_beta   90.00
_cell.angle_gamma   90.00
#
_symmetry.space_group_name_H-M   'P 1'
#
loop_
_entity.id
_entity.type
_entity.pdbx_description
1 polymer ?
#
loop_
_entity_poly.entity_id
_entity_poly.type
_entity_poly.pdbx_seq_one_letter_code
_entity_poly.pdbx_strand_id
1 'polypeptide(L)'
;MTTKKGAFVFCVDSDGCAMDTMTYKHQLFFGPIAADVFGVTNREAFLKEWDRVNLYSHTRGVNRFVGLVMGLDYAGLKGIDRLKDWVANTKSLSNASLEAELAKEASDDLQKALDWSNEVNRQIKAYEGEALAFPGAISGLEKLHQLGKVFVVSSANKEAVEEEWHDQGLMAHVDDLYCQDCGKKEDVIAELLQKGYQKERLMMVGDSPGDLAAAEQNQVAFFPILVGKEAQSWADLKEAVADAFVTGELSDLDFNSLKETFWHNLD
;
A
#
# COMPACT_ATOMS: atom_id res chain seq x y z
N MET A 1 0.08 30.72 12.13
CA MET A 1 0.98 29.61 11.78
C MET A 1 1.09 28.69 13.00
N THR A 2 0.41 27.55 12.98
CA THR A 2 0.55 26.52 14.04
C THR A 2 1.98 25.98 13.96
N THR A 3 2.71 26.03 15.08
CA THR A 3 4.05 25.42 15.13
C THR A 3 3.92 23.92 14.88
N LYS A 4 4.92 23.27 14.25
CA LYS A 4 4.92 21.81 13.99
C LYS A 4 4.54 21.00 15.23
N LYS A 5 4.88 21.48 16.44
CA LYS A 5 4.50 20.86 17.74
C LYS A 5 3.00 20.84 18.05
N GLY A 6 2.17 21.63 17.38
CA GLY A 6 0.74 21.72 17.65
C GLY A 6 -0.14 21.13 16.53
N ALA A 7 0.42 20.78 15.39
CA ALA A 7 -0.35 20.30 14.25
C ALA A 7 -0.67 18.81 14.37
N PHE A 8 -1.91 18.44 14.06
CA PHE A 8 -2.26 17.06 13.74
C PHE A 8 -1.75 16.70 12.36
N VAL A 9 -1.44 15.43 12.15
CA VAL A 9 -0.92 14.89 10.89
C VAL A 9 -1.65 13.61 10.55
N PHE A 10 -2.13 13.54 9.33
CA PHE A 10 -2.75 12.36 8.75
C PHE A 10 -1.87 11.87 7.59
N CYS A 11 -1.19 10.75 7.79
CA CYS A 11 -0.48 10.04 6.73
C CYS A 11 -1.46 9.11 6.03
N VAL A 12 -1.69 9.29 4.76
CA VAL A 12 -2.71 8.55 4.01
C VAL A 12 -2.05 7.75 2.89
N ASP A 13 -2.35 6.46 2.82
CA ASP A 13 -1.91 5.62 1.70
C ASP A 13 -2.74 5.88 0.44
N SER A 14 -2.21 5.50 -0.72
CA SER A 14 -2.83 5.70 -2.02
C SER A 14 -3.59 4.46 -2.51
N ASP A 15 -2.85 3.46 -3.03
CA ASP A 15 -3.39 2.26 -3.68
C ASP A 15 -4.17 1.39 -2.69
N GLY A 16 -5.47 1.20 -2.91
CA GLY A 16 -6.33 0.39 -2.03
C GLY A 16 -6.88 1.14 -0.82
N CYS A 17 -6.41 2.36 -0.57
CA CYS A 17 -6.82 3.24 0.53
C CYS A 17 -7.65 4.43 0.03
N ALA A 18 -7.02 5.42 -0.61
CA ALA A 18 -7.71 6.55 -1.22
C ALA A 18 -8.14 6.28 -2.66
N MET A 19 -7.36 5.48 -3.39
CA MET A 19 -7.54 5.14 -4.80
C MET A 19 -7.90 3.67 -4.99
N ASP A 20 -8.94 3.38 -5.78
CA ASP A 20 -9.33 2.03 -6.20
C ASP A 20 -8.44 1.54 -7.36
N THR A 21 -7.15 1.52 -7.12
CA THR A 21 -6.15 1.19 -8.13
C THR A 21 -5.49 -0.17 -7.88
N MET A 22 -5.58 -0.71 -6.67
CA MET A 22 -4.93 -1.95 -6.30
C MET A 22 -5.59 -3.17 -6.97
N THR A 23 -6.92 -3.26 -6.92
CA THR A 23 -7.66 -4.44 -7.40
C THR A 23 -7.46 -4.66 -8.89
N TYR A 24 -7.70 -3.65 -9.73
CA TYR A 24 -7.54 -3.81 -11.17
C TYR A 24 -6.08 -4.07 -11.57
N LYS A 25 -5.10 -3.44 -10.92
CA LYS A 25 -3.67 -3.68 -11.19
C LYS A 25 -3.32 -5.16 -10.98
N HIS A 26 -3.80 -5.77 -9.89
CA HIS A 26 -3.57 -7.18 -9.62
C HIS A 26 -4.32 -8.11 -10.57
N GLN A 27 -5.60 -7.84 -10.85
CA GLN A 27 -6.46 -8.70 -11.64
C GLN A 27 -6.22 -8.61 -13.15
N LEU A 28 -5.82 -7.45 -13.67
CA LEU A 28 -5.57 -7.27 -15.09
C LEU A 28 -4.09 -7.50 -15.49
N PHE A 29 -3.16 -7.20 -14.58
CA PHE A 29 -1.74 -7.18 -14.94
C PHE A 29 -0.91 -8.15 -14.09
N PHE A 30 -0.78 -7.94 -12.79
CA PHE A 30 0.16 -8.69 -11.97
C PHE A 30 -0.06 -10.20 -12.04
N GLY A 31 -1.25 -10.68 -11.72
CA GLY A 31 -1.59 -12.11 -11.72
C GLY A 31 -1.56 -12.73 -13.13
N PRO A 32 -2.30 -12.17 -14.10
CA PRO A 32 -2.33 -12.72 -15.45
C PRO A 32 -0.94 -12.81 -16.12
N ILE A 33 -0.13 -11.75 -16.03
CA ILE A 33 1.22 -11.76 -16.63
C ILE A 33 2.13 -12.75 -15.90
N ALA A 34 2.02 -12.91 -14.57
CA ALA A 34 2.76 -13.91 -13.83
C ALA A 34 2.40 -15.33 -14.31
N ALA A 35 1.11 -15.62 -14.50
CA ALA A 35 0.67 -16.91 -15.02
C ALA A 35 1.24 -17.21 -16.41
N ASP A 36 1.30 -16.20 -17.28
CA ASP A 36 1.82 -16.34 -18.64
C ASP A 36 3.34 -16.51 -18.67
N VAL A 37 4.09 -15.66 -17.97
CA VAL A 37 5.57 -15.68 -17.96
C VAL A 37 6.10 -16.96 -17.32
N PHE A 38 5.45 -17.45 -16.28
CA PHE A 38 5.88 -18.66 -15.58
C PHE A 38 5.23 -19.94 -16.09
N GLY A 39 4.30 -19.84 -17.05
CA GLY A 39 3.65 -21.00 -17.67
C GLY A 39 2.78 -21.80 -16.70
N VAL A 40 2.00 -21.09 -15.87
CA VAL A 40 1.11 -21.73 -14.88
C VAL A 40 -0.01 -22.50 -15.59
N THR A 41 -0.11 -23.79 -15.36
CA THR A 41 -1.06 -24.67 -16.04
C THR A 41 -2.49 -24.53 -15.52
N ASN A 42 -2.68 -24.42 -14.20
CA ASN A 42 -3.99 -24.17 -13.60
C ASN A 42 -4.17 -22.67 -13.32
N ARG A 43 -4.41 -21.92 -14.40
CA ARG A 43 -4.51 -20.46 -14.36
C ARG A 43 -5.63 -19.97 -13.45
N GLU A 44 -6.79 -20.62 -13.47
CA GLU A 44 -7.95 -20.18 -12.66
C GLU A 44 -7.67 -20.28 -11.16
N ALA A 45 -7.18 -21.42 -10.70
CA ALA A 45 -6.83 -21.60 -9.29
C ALA A 45 -5.68 -20.68 -8.86
N PHE A 46 -4.69 -20.47 -9.73
CA PHE A 46 -3.60 -19.53 -9.48
C PHE A 46 -4.09 -18.09 -9.31
N LEU A 47 -4.94 -17.59 -10.21
CA LEU A 47 -5.46 -16.23 -10.13
C LEU A 47 -6.35 -16.01 -8.91
N LYS A 48 -7.14 -17.00 -8.53
CA LYS A 48 -7.93 -16.94 -7.29
C LYS A 48 -7.02 -16.84 -6.05
N GLU A 49 -5.97 -17.64 -5.99
CA GLU A 49 -5.01 -17.57 -4.90
C GLU A 49 -4.16 -16.29 -4.96
N TRP A 50 -3.84 -15.81 -6.15
CA TRP A 50 -3.18 -14.52 -6.35
C TRP A 50 -3.97 -13.39 -5.71
N ASP A 51 -5.28 -13.33 -5.98
CA ASP A 51 -6.17 -12.31 -5.40
C ASP A 51 -6.25 -12.46 -3.87
N ARG A 52 -6.39 -13.69 -3.37
CA ARG A 52 -6.40 -13.94 -1.92
C ARG A 52 -5.12 -13.42 -1.25
N VAL A 53 -3.95 -13.77 -1.77
CA VAL A 53 -2.66 -13.39 -1.21
C VAL A 53 -2.43 -11.88 -1.24
N ASN A 54 -2.73 -11.25 -2.37
CA ASN A 54 -2.34 -9.87 -2.59
C ASN A 54 -3.42 -8.84 -2.20
N LEU A 55 -4.70 -9.26 -2.18
CA LEU A 55 -5.84 -8.35 -2.00
C LEU A 55 -6.68 -8.63 -0.75
N TYR A 56 -6.89 -9.91 -0.37
CA TYR A 56 -7.95 -10.29 0.55
C TYR A 56 -7.49 -11.15 1.72
N SER A 57 -6.24 -11.00 2.18
CA SER A 57 -5.71 -11.76 3.31
C SER A 57 -4.70 -10.93 4.10
N HIS A 58 -4.17 -11.53 5.17
CA HIS A 58 -3.11 -10.94 6.01
C HIS A 58 -1.81 -10.61 5.26
N THR A 59 -1.72 -10.98 3.99
CA THR A 59 -0.61 -10.63 3.09
C THR A 59 -0.97 -9.55 2.08
N ARG A 60 -2.13 -8.87 2.25
CA ARG A 60 -2.53 -7.73 1.41
C ARG A 60 -1.42 -6.69 1.34
N GLY A 61 -1.11 -6.23 0.14
CA GLY A 61 -0.11 -5.18 -0.09
C GLY A 61 1.34 -5.60 0.14
N VAL A 62 1.64 -6.90 0.24
CA VAL A 62 3.03 -7.37 0.26
C VAL A 62 3.77 -6.94 -1.01
N ASN A 63 5.11 -6.84 -0.91
CA ASN A 63 5.92 -6.54 -2.08
C ASN A 63 5.61 -7.52 -3.23
N ARG A 64 5.56 -7.01 -4.47
CA ARG A 64 5.18 -7.79 -5.65
C ARG A 64 5.96 -9.10 -5.83
N PHE A 65 7.25 -9.12 -5.49
CA PHE A 65 8.09 -10.32 -5.60
C PHE A 65 7.78 -11.35 -4.52
N VAL A 66 7.38 -10.90 -3.32
CA VAL A 66 6.88 -11.78 -2.25
C VAL A 66 5.57 -12.42 -2.70
N GLY A 67 4.61 -11.61 -3.18
CA GLY A 67 3.33 -12.10 -3.71
C GLY A 67 3.52 -13.06 -4.90
N LEU A 68 4.49 -12.77 -5.77
CA LEU A 68 4.86 -13.66 -6.88
C LEU A 68 5.30 -15.03 -6.38
N VAL A 69 6.26 -15.08 -5.44
CA VAL A 69 6.74 -16.34 -4.87
C VAL A 69 5.61 -17.11 -4.21
N MET A 70 4.76 -16.47 -3.43
CA MET A 70 3.62 -17.12 -2.78
C MET A 70 2.65 -17.74 -3.78
N GLY A 71 2.30 -17.02 -4.86
CA GLY A 71 1.44 -17.53 -5.93
C GLY A 71 2.06 -18.71 -6.68
N LEU A 72 3.34 -18.62 -7.04
CA LEU A 72 4.06 -19.69 -7.75
C LEU A 72 4.25 -20.94 -6.88
N ASP A 73 4.47 -20.77 -5.58
CA ASP A 73 4.51 -21.88 -4.62
C ASP A 73 3.16 -22.60 -4.51
N TYR A 74 2.08 -21.86 -4.42
CA TYR A 74 0.74 -22.43 -4.44
C TYR A 74 0.47 -23.21 -5.72
N ALA A 75 0.92 -22.73 -6.87
CA ALA A 75 0.82 -23.43 -8.15
C ALA A 75 1.72 -24.66 -8.22
N GLY A 76 2.56 -24.91 -7.23
CA GLY A 76 3.50 -26.04 -7.19
C GLY A 76 4.61 -25.95 -8.24
N LEU A 77 4.92 -24.73 -8.70
CA LEU A 77 5.92 -24.51 -9.74
C LEU A 77 7.31 -24.88 -9.24
N LYS A 78 8.08 -25.58 -10.08
CA LYS A 78 9.47 -25.98 -9.77
C LYS A 78 10.45 -25.07 -10.53
N GLY A 79 11.69 -25.04 -10.05
CA GLY A 79 12.76 -24.26 -10.70
C GLY A 79 12.67 -22.77 -10.40
N ILE A 80 12.15 -22.39 -9.23
CA ILE A 80 12.07 -21.01 -8.72
C ILE A 80 12.88 -20.82 -7.43
N ASP A 81 13.87 -21.68 -7.21
CA ASP A 81 14.61 -21.71 -5.94
C ASP A 81 15.50 -20.46 -5.78
N ARG A 82 16.13 -19.98 -6.84
CA ARG A 82 16.92 -18.75 -6.81
C ARG A 82 16.06 -17.51 -6.56
N LEU A 83 14.85 -17.47 -7.14
CA LEU A 83 13.89 -16.41 -6.88
C LEU A 83 13.47 -16.39 -5.41
N LYS A 84 13.18 -17.55 -4.82
CA LYS A 84 12.86 -17.69 -3.38
C LYS A 84 14.01 -17.22 -2.51
N ASP A 85 15.22 -17.68 -2.81
CA ASP A 85 16.43 -17.29 -2.05
C ASP A 85 16.69 -15.79 -2.14
N TRP A 86 16.53 -15.21 -3.32
CA TRP A 86 16.69 -13.77 -3.49
C TRP A 86 15.64 -12.99 -2.71
N VAL A 87 14.36 -13.35 -2.80
CA VAL A 87 13.26 -12.71 -2.05
C VAL A 87 13.51 -12.78 -0.54
N ALA A 88 14.00 -13.92 -0.04
CA ALA A 88 14.24 -14.12 1.38
C ALA A 88 15.46 -13.35 1.93
N ASN A 89 16.48 -13.08 1.10
CA ASN A 89 17.78 -12.62 1.57
C ASN A 89 18.16 -11.21 1.08
N THR A 90 17.47 -10.67 0.07
CA THR A 90 17.82 -9.34 -0.46
C THR A 90 17.48 -8.22 0.53
N LYS A 91 18.28 -7.16 0.52
CA LYS A 91 18.01 -5.95 1.30
C LYS A 91 16.96 -5.05 0.65
N SER A 92 16.73 -5.21 -0.64
CA SER A 92 15.78 -4.40 -1.42
C SER A 92 15.07 -5.27 -2.45
N LEU A 93 13.75 -5.30 -2.37
CA LEU A 93 12.87 -5.99 -3.33
C LEU A 93 12.47 -5.02 -4.47
N SER A 94 13.41 -4.77 -5.38
CA SER A 94 13.25 -3.85 -6.51
C SER A 94 13.85 -4.44 -7.79
N ASN A 95 13.41 -3.94 -8.96
CA ASN A 95 13.98 -4.35 -10.25
C ASN A 95 15.50 -4.12 -10.30
N ALA A 96 15.97 -2.97 -9.80
CA ALA A 96 17.41 -2.68 -9.77
C ALA A 96 18.20 -3.68 -8.92
N SER A 97 17.67 -4.12 -7.78
CA SER A 97 18.29 -5.16 -6.95
C SER A 97 18.31 -6.52 -7.66
N LEU A 98 17.24 -6.84 -8.38
CA LEU A 98 17.14 -8.08 -9.15
C LEU A 98 18.09 -8.09 -10.34
N GLU A 99 18.22 -6.98 -11.06
CA GLU A 99 19.23 -6.78 -12.13
C GLU A 99 20.65 -6.94 -11.59
N ALA A 100 20.94 -6.35 -10.42
CA ALA A 100 22.25 -6.50 -9.79
C ALA A 100 22.57 -7.95 -9.37
N GLU A 101 21.55 -8.73 -8.99
CA GLU A 101 21.70 -10.15 -8.69
C GLU A 101 21.96 -10.98 -9.96
N LEU A 102 21.19 -10.72 -11.02
CA LEU A 102 21.38 -11.34 -12.34
C LEU A 102 22.75 -11.05 -12.95
N ALA A 103 23.30 -9.86 -12.71
CA ALA A 103 24.65 -9.50 -13.17
C ALA A 103 25.76 -10.31 -12.48
N LYS A 104 25.51 -10.88 -11.29
CA LYS A 104 26.48 -11.76 -10.62
C LYS A 104 26.43 -13.18 -11.18
N GLU A 105 25.22 -13.69 -11.40
CA GLU A 105 25.00 -15.03 -11.90
C GLU A 105 23.66 -15.12 -12.64
N ALA A 106 23.70 -15.57 -13.87
CA ALA A 106 22.48 -15.76 -14.68
C ALA A 106 21.57 -16.83 -14.06
N SER A 107 20.27 -16.55 -14.04
CA SER A 107 19.25 -17.44 -13.52
C SER A 107 17.94 -17.25 -14.27
N ASP A 108 17.32 -18.33 -14.71
CA ASP A 108 16.14 -18.32 -15.56
C ASP A 108 14.91 -17.79 -14.79
N ASP A 109 14.78 -18.19 -13.54
CA ASP A 109 13.67 -17.77 -12.67
C ASP A 109 13.79 -16.31 -12.25
N LEU A 110 15.00 -15.80 -11.95
CA LEU A 110 15.22 -14.39 -11.68
C LEU A 110 14.99 -13.55 -12.93
N GLN A 111 15.41 -14.03 -14.13
CA GLN A 111 15.16 -13.32 -15.39
C GLN A 111 13.66 -13.24 -15.67
N LYS A 112 12.92 -14.33 -15.51
CA LYS A 112 11.44 -14.34 -15.65
C LYS A 112 10.76 -13.38 -14.67
N ALA A 113 11.23 -13.31 -13.43
CA ALA A 113 10.69 -12.37 -12.45
C ALA A 113 10.94 -10.91 -12.83
N LEU A 114 12.11 -10.61 -13.41
CA LEU A 114 12.42 -9.28 -13.93
C LEU A 114 11.57 -8.94 -15.16
N ASP A 115 11.47 -9.86 -16.11
CA ASP A 115 10.66 -9.71 -17.33
C ASP A 115 9.18 -9.49 -16.97
N TRP A 116 8.65 -10.29 -16.03
CA TRP A 116 7.32 -10.10 -15.47
C TRP A 116 7.13 -8.71 -14.87
N SER A 117 8.03 -8.29 -14.00
CA SER A 117 7.92 -6.99 -13.32
C SER A 117 7.99 -5.82 -14.29
N ASN A 118 8.86 -5.90 -15.31
CA ASN A 118 8.98 -4.89 -16.36
C ASN A 118 7.72 -4.85 -17.24
N GLU A 119 7.19 -6.02 -17.62
CA GLU A 119 5.96 -6.09 -18.42
C GLU A 119 4.74 -5.56 -17.67
N VAL A 120 4.61 -5.88 -16.37
CA VAL A 120 3.58 -5.28 -15.50
C VAL A 120 3.69 -3.76 -15.50
N ASN A 121 4.88 -3.21 -15.28
CA ASN A 121 5.07 -1.75 -15.29
C ASN A 121 4.71 -1.13 -16.64
N ARG A 122 5.10 -1.80 -17.75
CA ARG A 122 4.78 -1.35 -19.10
C ARG A 122 3.28 -1.32 -19.36
N GLN A 123 2.57 -2.39 -18.97
CA GLN A 123 1.12 -2.48 -19.19
C GLN A 123 0.33 -1.52 -18.30
N ILE A 124 0.72 -1.35 -17.04
CA ILE A 124 0.08 -0.35 -16.16
C ILE A 124 0.26 1.05 -16.74
N LYS A 125 1.46 1.40 -17.23
CA LYS A 125 1.71 2.71 -17.84
C LYS A 125 0.93 2.94 -19.15
N ALA A 126 0.63 1.88 -19.88
CA ALA A 126 -0.15 1.93 -21.11
C ALA A 126 -1.67 1.79 -20.90
N TYR A 127 -2.11 1.65 -19.67
CA TYR A 127 -3.51 1.44 -19.35
C TYR A 127 -4.30 2.75 -19.51
N GLU A 128 -5.31 2.71 -20.38
CA GLU A 128 -6.18 3.87 -20.68
C GLU A 128 -7.47 3.87 -19.84
N GLY A 129 -7.60 2.95 -18.89
CA GLY A 129 -8.73 2.93 -17.96
C GLY A 129 -8.59 3.98 -16.86
N GLU A 130 -9.70 4.33 -16.23
CA GLU A 130 -9.70 5.33 -15.18
C GLU A 130 -9.17 4.78 -13.85
N ALA A 131 -8.25 5.50 -13.24
CA ALA A 131 -7.87 5.33 -11.84
C ALA A 131 -8.85 6.16 -10.99
N LEU A 132 -9.76 5.51 -10.27
CA LEU A 132 -10.81 6.19 -9.52
C LEU A 132 -10.46 6.30 -8.04
N ALA A 133 -10.84 7.41 -7.42
CA ALA A 133 -10.85 7.52 -5.98
C ALA A 133 -12.01 6.69 -5.38
N PHE A 134 -11.79 6.11 -4.21
CA PHE A 134 -12.90 5.46 -3.50
C PHE A 134 -14.00 6.46 -3.13
N PRO A 135 -15.27 6.05 -3.14
CA PRO A 135 -16.36 6.89 -2.67
C PRO A 135 -16.10 7.35 -1.22
N GLY A 136 -16.20 8.65 -1.02
CA GLY A 136 -15.94 9.25 0.29
C GLY A 136 -14.50 9.72 0.53
N ALA A 137 -13.52 9.26 -0.23
CA ALA A 137 -12.11 9.63 -0.05
C ALA A 137 -11.88 11.14 -0.17
N ILE A 138 -12.42 11.80 -1.19
CA ILE A 138 -12.28 13.26 -1.38
C ILE A 138 -12.80 14.01 -0.15
N SER A 139 -14.05 13.71 0.27
CA SER A 139 -14.66 14.41 1.42
C SER A 139 -14.02 14.04 2.76
N GLY A 140 -13.46 12.84 2.87
CA GLY A 140 -12.65 12.43 4.01
C GLY A 140 -11.35 13.22 4.08
N LEU A 141 -10.60 13.33 2.99
CA LEU A 141 -9.37 14.12 2.91
C LEU A 141 -9.63 15.61 3.17
N GLU A 142 -10.72 16.17 2.63
CA GLU A 142 -11.14 17.53 2.93
C GLU A 142 -11.30 17.75 4.44
N LYS A 143 -12.00 16.82 5.12
CA LYS A 143 -12.18 16.85 6.58
C LYS A 143 -10.84 16.76 7.32
N LEU A 144 -9.96 15.84 6.95
CA LEU A 144 -8.64 15.70 7.56
C LEU A 144 -7.80 16.97 7.37
N HIS A 145 -7.84 17.57 6.19
CA HIS A 145 -7.09 18.80 5.88
C HIS A 145 -7.62 20.04 6.67
N GLN A 146 -8.91 20.06 7.00
CA GLN A 146 -9.46 21.06 7.93
C GLN A 146 -8.95 20.91 9.37
N LEU A 147 -8.63 19.69 9.79
CA LEU A 147 -8.19 19.35 11.14
C LEU A 147 -6.67 19.40 11.32
N GLY A 148 -5.91 19.20 10.27
CA GLY A 148 -4.45 19.09 10.35
C GLY A 148 -3.76 19.11 9.00
N LYS A 149 -2.57 18.50 8.97
CA LYS A 149 -1.79 18.29 7.76
C LYS A 149 -2.11 16.92 7.18
N VAL A 150 -2.23 16.85 5.87
CA VAL A 150 -2.43 15.60 5.13
C VAL A 150 -1.20 15.32 4.29
N PHE A 151 -0.56 14.19 4.55
CA PHE A 151 0.58 13.70 3.78
C PHE A 151 0.24 12.39 3.12
N VAL A 152 0.46 12.28 1.82
CA VAL A 152 0.39 10.98 1.14
C VAL A 152 1.66 10.20 1.47
N VAL A 153 1.50 8.97 1.97
CA VAL A 153 2.62 8.07 2.30
C VAL A 153 2.39 6.74 1.59
N SER A 154 2.98 6.61 0.40
CA SER A 154 2.71 5.49 -0.51
C SER A 154 4.00 4.80 -0.95
N SER A 155 3.91 3.49 -1.20
CA SER A 155 5.00 2.72 -1.85
C SER A 155 4.98 2.80 -3.38
N ALA A 156 4.02 3.54 -3.95
CA ALA A 156 3.90 3.73 -5.39
C ALA A 156 4.88 4.80 -5.93
N ASN A 157 5.05 4.82 -7.24
CA ASN A 157 5.84 5.84 -7.92
C ASN A 157 5.18 7.21 -7.76
N LYS A 158 5.99 8.24 -7.47
CA LYS A 158 5.52 9.60 -7.18
C LYS A 158 4.74 10.22 -8.35
N GLU A 159 5.25 10.10 -9.56
CA GLU A 159 4.60 10.68 -10.75
C GLU A 159 3.22 10.07 -10.97
N ALA A 160 3.08 8.75 -10.78
CA ALA A 160 1.79 8.07 -10.92
C ALA A 160 0.80 8.53 -9.84
N VAL A 161 1.24 8.67 -8.59
CA VAL A 161 0.39 9.17 -7.50
C VAL A 161 -0.03 10.62 -7.76
N GLU A 162 0.89 11.48 -8.17
CA GLU A 162 0.58 12.89 -8.50
C GLU A 162 -0.47 12.99 -9.61
N GLU A 163 -0.33 12.22 -10.69
CA GLU A 163 -1.26 12.19 -11.81
C GLU A 163 -2.64 11.67 -11.38
N GLU A 164 -2.69 10.47 -10.78
CA GLU A 164 -3.94 9.84 -10.32
C GLU A 164 -4.71 10.73 -9.32
N TRP A 165 -4.01 11.31 -8.35
CA TRP A 165 -4.62 12.16 -7.33
C TRP A 165 -5.05 13.52 -7.87
N HIS A 166 -4.31 14.08 -8.83
CA HIS A 166 -4.70 15.31 -9.52
C HIS A 166 -5.97 15.10 -10.33
N ASP A 167 -6.04 14.05 -11.13
CA ASP A 167 -7.18 13.75 -11.99
C ASP A 167 -8.47 13.50 -11.20
N GLN A 168 -8.36 12.96 -10.00
CA GLN A 168 -9.48 12.72 -9.09
C GLN A 168 -9.77 13.90 -8.14
N GLY A 169 -9.00 14.99 -8.20
CA GLY A 169 -9.18 16.17 -7.36
C GLY A 169 -8.73 16.02 -5.92
N LEU A 170 -8.02 14.94 -5.56
CA LEU A 170 -7.55 14.66 -4.20
C LEU A 170 -6.41 15.59 -3.79
N MET A 171 -5.56 16.03 -4.75
CA MET A 171 -4.39 16.89 -4.48
C MET A 171 -4.74 18.22 -3.81
N ALA A 172 -5.98 18.72 -3.96
CA ALA A 172 -6.43 19.95 -3.31
C ALA A 172 -6.40 19.87 -1.76
N HIS A 173 -6.36 18.66 -1.22
CA HIS A 173 -6.40 18.37 0.22
C HIS A 173 -5.11 17.77 0.76
N VAL A 174 -4.00 17.92 0.03
CA VAL A 174 -2.69 17.32 0.37
C VAL A 174 -1.66 18.42 0.58
N ASP A 175 -0.87 18.30 1.65
CA ASP A 175 0.22 19.23 1.95
C ASP A 175 1.56 18.75 1.37
N ASP A 176 1.81 17.43 1.30
CA ASP A 176 3.06 16.87 0.76
C ASP A 176 2.88 15.39 0.37
N LEU A 177 3.81 14.87 -0.44
CA LEU A 177 3.84 13.52 -0.97
C LEU A 177 5.15 12.83 -0.59
N TYR A 178 5.04 11.69 0.08
CA TYR A 178 6.13 10.78 0.41
C TYR A 178 5.88 9.44 -0.30
N CYS A 179 6.51 9.26 -1.44
CA CYS A 179 6.30 8.10 -2.31
C CYS A 179 7.51 7.16 -2.28
N GLN A 180 7.59 6.24 -3.22
CA GLN A 180 8.62 5.19 -3.28
C GLN A 180 10.06 5.72 -3.16
N ASP A 181 10.33 6.93 -3.67
CA ASP A 181 11.62 7.61 -3.63
C ASP A 181 12.02 8.09 -2.22
N CYS A 182 11.06 8.21 -1.31
CA CYS A 182 11.27 8.62 0.08
C CYS A 182 11.57 7.46 1.05
N GLY A 183 11.58 6.22 0.56
CA GLY A 183 11.83 5.03 1.37
C GLY A 183 10.57 4.31 1.83
N LYS A 184 10.67 3.56 2.93
CA LYS A 184 9.56 2.80 3.47
C LYS A 184 8.64 3.69 4.31
N LYS A 185 7.37 3.31 4.45
CA LYS A 185 6.36 4.07 5.21
C LYS A 185 6.79 4.30 6.67
N GLU A 186 7.36 3.27 7.32
CA GLU A 186 7.87 3.38 8.68
C GLU A 186 8.99 4.41 8.81
N ASP A 187 9.89 4.51 7.82
CA ASP A 187 10.99 5.48 7.81
C ASP A 187 10.48 6.91 7.60
N VAL A 188 9.49 7.09 6.71
CA VAL A 188 8.81 8.37 6.49
C VAL A 188 8.14 8.88 7.77
N ILE A 189 7.40 8.01 8.48
CA ILE A 189 6.76 8.39 9.75
C ILE A 189 7.84 8.75 10.79
N ALA A 190 8.91 7.96 10.90
CA ALA A 190 10.03 8.26 11.80
C ALA A 190 10.67 9.61 11.48
N GLU A 191 10.86 9.94 10.20
CA GLU A 191 11.38 11.24 9.76
C GLU A 191 10.43 12.40 10.15
N LEU A 192 9.12 12.23 10.00
CA LEU A 192 8.14 13.23 10.44
C LEU A 192 8.23 13.49 11.95
N LEU A 193 8.38 12.45 12.75
CA LEU A 193 8.59 12.58 14.20
C LEU A 193 9.90 13.32 14.52
N GLN A 194 11.00 13.01 13.79
CA GLN A 194 12.28 13.73 13.92
C GLN A 194 12.16 15.22 13.51
N LYS A 195 11.31 15.52 12.53
CA LYS A 195 10.98 16.92 12.15
C LYS A 195 10.16 17.68 13.19
N GLY A 196 9.76 17.02 14.28
CA GLY A 196 9.10 17.62 15.43
C GLY A 196 7.58 17.50 15.47
N TYR A 197 6.98 16.67 14.62
CA TYR A 197 5.59 16.24 14.80
C TYR A 197 5.48 15.31 16.00
N GLN A 198 4.35 15.34 16.71
CA GLN A 198 4.14 14.55 17.92
C GLN A 198 3.43 13.25 17.57
N LYS A 199 3.88 12.13 18.13
CA LYS A 199 3.31 10.80 17.85
C LYS A 199 1.83 10.69 18.24
N GLU A 200 1.43 11.38 19.32
CA GLU A 200 0.06 11.44 19.81
C GLU A 200 -0.88 12.23 18.89
N ARG A 201 -0.32 12.94 17.90
CA ARG A 201 -1.03 13.77 16.93
C ARG A 201 -0.83 13.30 15.48
N LEU A 202 -0.27 12.12 15.31
CA LEU A 202 -0.05 11.51 13.99
C LEU A 202 -0.88 10.23 13.85
N MET A 203 -1.62 10.14 12.76
CA MET A 203 -2.41 8.98 12.41
C MET A 203 -2.02 8.48 11.02
N MET A 204 -1.77 7.18 10.89
CA MET A 204 -1.67 6.50 9.60
C MET A 204 -3.06 6.00 9.20
N VAL A 205 -3.50 6.35 8.01
CA VAL A 205 -4.73 5.86 7.37
C VAL A 205 -4.32 4.95 6.23
N GLY A 206 -4.69 3.69 6.27
CA GLY A 206 -4.25 2.71 5.28
C GLY A 206 -5.08 1.44 5.28
N ASP A 207 -4.84 0.60 4.26
CA ASP A 207 -5.64 -0.60 3.99
C ASP A 207 -4.84 -1.90 4.09
N SER A 208 -3.53 -1.81 4.33
CA SER A 208 -2.63 -2.95 4.32
C SER A 208 -1.98 -3.22 5.68
N PRO A 209 -1.57 -4.48 5.95
CA PRO A 209 -0.72 -4.80 7.10
C PRO A 209 0.57 -3.98 7.17
N GLY A 210 1.10 -3.53 6.04
CA GLY A 210 2.27 -2.65 5.99
C GLY A 210 2.00 -1.26 6.60
N ASP A 211 0.80 -0.72 6.44
CA ASP A 211 0.40 0.56 7.04
C ASP A 211 0.27 0.45 8.56
N LEU A 212 -0.38 -0.62 9.01
CA LEU A 212 -0.48 -0.92 10.43
C LEU A 212 0.90 -1.12 11.07
N ALA A 213 1.78 -1.90 10.42
CA ALA A 213 3.14 -2.13 10.91
C ALA A 213 3.95 -0.83 11.01
N ALA A 214 3.83 0.07 10.01
CA ALA A 214 4.49 1.36 10.02
C ALA A 214 3.99 2.25 11.18
N ALA A 215 2.68 2.23 11.44
CA ALA A 215 2.09 2.93 12.58
C ALA A 215 2.56 2.36 13.92
N GLU A 216 2.53 1.03 14.09
CA GLU A 216 2.94 0.35 15.33
C GLU A 216 4.42 0.55 15.65
N GLN A 217 5.29 0.43 14.64
CA GLN A 217 6.73 0.66 14.81
C GLN A 217 7.03 2.07 15.33
N ASN A 218 6.26 3.06 14.92
CA ASN A 218 6.42 4.45 15.32
C ASN A 218 5.51 4.86 16.49
N GLN A 219 4.69 3.95 17.02
CA GLN A 219 3.76 4.20 18.10
C GLN A 219 2.79 5.36 17.83
N VAL A 220 2.32 5.44 16.60
CA VAL A 220 1.30 6.41 16.16
C VAL A 220 -0.05 5.74 15.98
N ALA A 221 -1.13 6.53 15.90
CA ALA A 221 -2.46 6.00 15.67
C ALA A 221 -2.58 5.36 14.27
N PHE A 222 -3.43 4.34 14.17
CA PHE A 222 -3.80 3.72 12.91
C PHE A 222 -5.31 3.71 12.71
N PHE A 223 -5.75 4.13 11.53
CA PHE A 223 -7.13 3.99 11.10
C PHE A 223 -7.20 3.13 9.83
N PRO A 224 -7.94 2.00 9.83
CA PRO A 224 -8.04 1.10 8.69
C PRO A 224 -9.07 1.58 7.66
N ILE A 225 -8.69 1.57 6.39
CA ILE A 225 -9.64 1.53 5.28
C ILE A 225 -9.84 0.04 4.95
N LEU A 226 -11.01 -0.48 5.26
CA LEU A 226 -11.31 -1.91 5.18
C LEU A 226 -11.62 -2.32 3.74
N VAL A 227 -10.88 -3.30 3.21
CA VAL A 227 -11.13 -3.83 1.86
C VAL A 227 -12.55 -4.35 1.70
N GLY A 228 -13.22 -3.92 0.62
CA GLY A 228 -14.64 -4.19 0.38
C GLY A 228 -15.62 -3.33 1.18
N LYS A 229 -15.12 -2.44 2.04
CA LYS A 229 -15.90 -1.50 2.86
C LYS A 229 -15.27 -0.09 2.87
N GLU A 230 -14.54 0.25 1.83
CA GLU A 230 -13.74 1.48 1.76
C GLU A 230 -14.63 2.73 1.91
N ALA A 231 -15.76 2.77 1.23
CA ALA A 231 -16.71 3.89 1.33
C ALA A 231 -17.24 4.09 2.77
N GLN A 232 -17.53 2.98 3.48
CA GLN A 232 -17.96 3.06 4.88
C GLN A 232 -16.81 3.50 5.78
N SER A 233 -15.59 2.98 5.57
CA SER A 233 -14.41 3.38 6.34
C SER A 233 -14.12 4.88 6.18
N TRP A 234 -14.22 5.42 4.98
CA TRP A 234 -14.08 6.87 4.75
C TRP A 234 -15.19 7.68 5.40
N ALA A 235 -16.43 7.18 5.42
CA ALA A 235 -17.54 7.82 6.13
C ALA A 235 -17.30 7.82 7.64
N ASP A 236 -16.92 6.70 8.24
CA ASP A 236 -16.63 6.56 9.67
C ASP A 236 -15.48 7.48 10.11
N LEU A 237 -14.40 7.54 9.31
CA LEU A 237 -13.29 8.45 9.55
C LEU A 237 -13.75 9.91 9.59
N LYS A 238 -14.49 10.32 8.55
CA LYS A 238 -14.95 11.70 8.39
C LYS A 238 -15.95 12.14 9.46
N GLU A 239 -16.92 11.28 9.78
CA GLU A 239 -18.08 11.65 10.59
C GLU A 239 -17.83 11.55 12.10
N ALA A 240 -16.89 10.70 12.52
CA ALA A 240 -16.66 10.41 13.93
C ALA A 240 -15.18 10.40 14.33
N VAL A 241 -14.36 9.56 13.66
CA VAL A 241 -13.02 9.24 14.20
C VAL A 241 -12.06 10.41 14.11
N ALA A 242 -12.09 11.18 13.03
CA ALA A 242 -11.18 12.32 12.86
C ALA A 242 -11.38 13.40 13.93
N ASP A 243 -12.60 13.74 14.26
CA ASP A 243 -12.89 14.71 15.34
C ASP A 243 -12.50 14.13 16.71
N ALA A 244 -12.89 12.89 17.01
CA ALA A 244 -12.55 12.23 18.27
C ALA A 244 -11.02 12.10 18.46
N PHE A 245 -10.27 11.88 17.37
CA PHE A 245 -8.80 11.87 17.42
C PHE A 245 -8.22 13.24 17.82
N VAL A 246 -8.67 14.32 17.20
CA VAL A 246 -8.11 15.66 17.48
C VAL A 246 -8.59 16.23 18.82
N THR A 247 -9.72 15.79 19.32
CA THR A 247 -10.22 16.17 20.66
C THR A 247 -9.65 15.29 21.78
N GLY A 248 -8.99 14.18 21.44
CA GLY A 248 -8.42 13.24 22.42
C GLY A 248 -9.48 12.37 23.09
N GLU A 249 -10.60 12.14 22.42
CA GLU A 249 -11.71 11.31 22.92
C GLU A 249 -11.50 9.81 22.65
N LEU A 250 -10.59 9.46 21.71
CA LEU A 250 -10.25 8.06 21.42
C LEU A 250 -9.33 7.49 22.51
N SER A 251 -9.74 6.38 23.09
CA SER A 251 -8.96 5.61 24.06
C SER A 251 -8.08 4.56 23.37
N ASP A 252 -7.13 3.97 24.12
CA ASP A 252 -6.34 2.83 23.66
C ASP A 252 -7.24 1.63 23.31
N LEU A 253 -8.39 1.48 23.96
CA LEU A 253 -9.36 0.42 23.63
C LEU A 253 -10.00 0.64 22.25
N ASP A 254 -10.29 1.89 21.88
CA ASP A 254 -10.83 2.22 20.56
C ASP A 254 -9.82 1.91 19.47
N PHE A 255 -8.55 2.29 19.64
CA PHE A 255 -7.48 1.95 18.68
C PHE A 255 -7.26 0.44 18.57
N ASN A 256 -7.33 -0.31 19.68
CA ASN A 256 -7.23 -1.76 19.64
C ASN A 256 -8.44 -2.39 18.90
N SER A 257 -9.64 -1.89 19.11
CA SER A 257 -10.84 -2.33 18.39
C SER A 257 -10.75 -2.08 16.87
N LEU A 258 -10.17 -0.95 16.45
CA LEU A 258 -9.92 -0.68 15.03
C LEU A 258 -8.94 -1.70 14.43
N LYS A 259 -7.87 -2.07 15.15
CA LYS A 259 -6.91 -3.09 14.71
C LYS A 259 -7.54 -4.48 14.65
N GLU A 260 -8.33 -4.87 15.65
CA GLU A 260 -9.05 -6.14 15.65
C GLU A 260 -10.02 -6.23 14.47
N THR A 261 -10.76 -5.16 14.20
CA THR A 261 -11.66 -5.07 13.05
C THR A 261 -10.90 -5.18 11.73
N PHE A 262 -9.73 -4.53 11.63
CA PHE A 262 -8.86 -4.63 10.46
C PHE A 262 -8.43 -6.07 10.18
N TRP A 263 -7.88 -6.76 11.18
CA TRP A 263 -7.44 -8.15 11.00
C TRP A 263 -8.59 -9.09 10.68
N HIS A 264 -9.71 -8.97 11.40
CA HIS A 264 -10.89 -9.80 11.13
C HIS A 264 -11.48 -9.57 9.74
N ASN A 265 -11.29 -8.39 9.14
CA ASN A 265 -11.74 -8.14 7.77
C ASN A 265 -10.84 -8.82 6.71
N LEU A 266 -9.63 -9.22 7.08
CA LEU A 266 -8.68 -9.93 6.22
C LEU A 266 -8.67 -11.46 6.45
N ASP A 267 -9.41 -11.98 7.43
CA ASP A 267 -9.62 -13.41 7.68
C ASP A 267 -10.57 -14.01 6.63
#